data_fe116221c9f965d3bd179ab71c3a8800
#
_entry.id   fe116221c9f965d3bd179ab71c3a8800
#
_cell.length_a   1.000
_cell.length_b   1.000
_cell.length_c   1.000
_cell.angle_alpha   90.00
_cell.angle_beta   90.00
_cell.angle_gamma   90.00
#
_symmetry.space_group_name_H-M   'P 1'
#
loop_
_entity.id
_entity.type
_entity.pdbx_description
1 polymer ?
#
loop_
_entity_poly.entity_id
_entity_poly.type
_entity_poly.pdbx_seq_one_letter_code
_entity_poly.pdbx_strand_id
1 'polypeptide(L)'
;SAINQLKSEKFWQEAGKSCVECFGCLLVCPTCFCFLLYDTPLSDAPKAFERYKIWDACYYPAYARVGGGMNARPEFWQRFRNRFHCKFMNFPNDFGFNACSGCGRCFSVCMGKIDIRKILAKI
;
A
#
# COMPACT_ATOMS: atom_id res chain seq x y z
N SER A 1 7.49 -18.85 -7.04
CA SER A 1 8.08 -17.53 -6.78
C SER A 1 8.52 -17.46 -5.33
N ALA A 2 9.74 -17.00 -5.06
CA ALA A 2 10.33 -16.92 -3.71
C ALA A 2 9.50 -16.07 -2.74
N ILE A 3 8.69 -15.14 -3.25
CA ILE A 3 7.76 -14.30 -2.46
C ILE A 3 6.60 -15.15 -1.89
N ASN A 4 6.30 -16.29 -2.50
CA ASN A 4 5.28 -17.22 -1.99
C ASN A 4 5.71 -17.94 -0.70
N GLN A 5 7.00 -17.99 -0.40
CA GLN A 5 7.48 -18.37 0.91
C GLN A 5 7.43 -17.12 1.79
N LEU A 6 6.31 -16.95 2.44
CA LEU A 6 6.05 -15.86 3.37
C LEU A 6 7.23 -15.72 4.34
N LYS A 7 8.08 -14.73 4.10
CA LYS A 7 9.09 -14.35 5.09
C LYS A 7 8.40 -14.09 6.42
N SER A 8 9.08 -14.43 7.50
CA SER A 8 8.53 -14.33 8.84
C SER A 8 8.11 -12.90 9.18
N GLU A 9 7.19 -12.75 10.12
CA GLU A 9 6.82 -11.47 10.70
C GLU A 9 8.03 -10.63 11.08
N LYS A 10 9.00 -11.26 11.75
CA LYS A 10 10.26 -10.63 12.18
C LYS A 10 11.03 -10.00 11.01
N PHE A 11 11.05 -10.65 9.86
CA PHE A 11 11.67 -10.09 8.65
C PHE A 11 11.01 -8.78 8.23
N TRP A 12 9.69 -8.74 8.20
CA TRP A 12 8.94 -7.54 7.78
C TRP A 12 8.99 -6.41 8.80
N GLN A 13 9.00 -6.74 10.09
CA GLN A 13 9.22 -5.78 11.17
C GLN A 13 10.59 -5.12 11.04
N GLU A 14 11.64 -5.90 10.82
CA GLU A 14 12.99 -5.36 10.64
C GLU A 14 13.15 -4.58 9.33
N ALA A 15 12.58 -5.06 8.22
CA ALA A 15 12.61 -4.37 6.93
C ALA A 15 11.88 -3.02 6.95
N GLY A 16 10.82 -2.90 7.75
CA GLY A 16 10.04 -1.67 7.91
C GLY A 16 10.47 -0.77 9.07
N LYS A 17 11.46 -1.15 9.84
CA LYS A 17 11.84 -0.50 11.11
C LYS A 17 12.16 0.99 10.99
N SER A 18 12.80 1.41 9.91
CA SER A 18 13.13 2.83 9.68
C SER A 18 11.99 3.62 9.02
N CYS A 19 10.84 3.01 8.77
CA CYS A 19 9.70 3.68 8.18
C CYS A 19 9.06 4.65 9.18
N VAL A 20 8.91 5.90 8.76
CA VAL A 20 8.23 6.95 9.55
C VAL A 20 6.76 7.11 9.17
N GLU A 21 6.20 6.18 8.42
CA GLU A 21 4.80 6.13 7.99
C GLU A 21 4.33 7.44 7.30
N CYS A 22 5.19 8.11 6.53
CA CYS A 22 4.84 9.31 5.77
C CYS A 22 4.07 9.02 4.47
N PHE A 23 4.00 7.76 4.05
CA PHE A 23 3.30 7.25 2.86
C PHE A 23 3.73 7.85 1.52
N GLY A 24 4.71 8.72 1.49
CA GLY A 24 5.22 9.37 0.27
C GLY A 24 5.57 8.38 -0.84
N CYS A 25 6.15 7.24 -0.47
CA CYS A 25 6.52 6.17 -1.42
C CYS A 25 5.33 5.54 -2.16
N LEU A 26 4.12 5.65 -1.63
CA LEU A 26 2.88 5.18 -2.27
C LEU A 26 2.29 6.28 -3.16
N LEU A 27 2.30 7.52 -2.67
CA LEU A 27 1.70 8.66 -3.35
C LEU A 27 2.47 9.06 -4.63
N VAL A 28 3.80 8.88 -4.66
CA VAL A 28 4.63 9.17 -5.86
C VAL A 28 4.78 7.99 -6.80
N CYS A 29 4.28 6.82 -6.42
CA CYS A 29 4.45 5.61 -7.22
C CYS A 29 3.49 5.62 -8.42
N PRO A 30 4.00 5.57 -9.68
CA PRO A 30 3.14 5.61 -10.86
C PRO A 30 2.27 4.36 -11.03
N THR A 31 2.58 3.28 -10.33
CA THR A 31 1.84 2.01 -10.38
C THR A 31 1.03 1.73 -9.12
N CYS A 32 0.94 2.67 -8.16
CA CYS A 32 -0.01 2.61 -7.05
C CYS A 32 -1.31 3.29 -7.47
N PHE A 33 -2.44 2.61 -7.29
CA PHE A 33 -3.76 3.06 -7.74
C PHE A 33 -4.83 2.92 -6.66
N CYS A 34 -4.43 2.80 -5.40
CA CYS A 34 -5.37 2.76 -4.28
C CYS A 34 -6.19 4.05 -4.22
N PHE A 35 -7.49 3.94 -4.06
CA PHE A 35 -8.40 5.06 -3.97
C PHE A 35 -9.53 4.77 -2.98
N LEU A 36 -10.16 5.84 -2.49
CA LEU A 36 -11.36 5.80 -1.68
C LEU A 36 -12.50 6.49 -2.44
N LEU A 37 -13.67 5.85 -2.44
CA LEU A 37 -14.91 6.47 -2.88
C LEU A 37 -15.73 6.83 -1.65
N TYR A 38 -16.30 8.03 -1.65
CA TYR A 38 -17.28 8.43 -0.65
C TYR A 38 -18.34 9.35 -1.26
N ASP A 39 -19.51 9.34 -0.65
CA ASP A 39 -20.65 10.13 -1.08
C ASP A 39 -20.91 11.24 -0.07
N THR A 40 -21.16 12.46 -0.58
CA THR A 40 -21.52 13.62 0.23
C THR A 40 -22.89 14.11 -0.21
N PRO A 41 -23.85 14.33 0.71
CA PRO A 41 -25.15 14.89 0.35
C PRO A 41 -25.00 16.34 -0.14
N LEU A 42 -25.78 16.70 -1.16
CA LEU A 42 -25.89 18.09 -1.59
C LEU A 42 -26.74 18.87 -0.61
N SER A 43 -26.27 20.06 -0.21
CA SER A 43 -26.94 20.91 0.78
C SER A 43 -28.34 21.37 0.36
N ASP A 44 -28.52 21.60 -0.93
CA ASP A 44 -29.76 22.15 -1.56
C ASP A 44 -30.62 21.06 -2.20
N ALA A 45 -30.16 19.80 -2.22
CA ALA A 45 -30.87 18.66 -2.75
C ALA A 45 -30.66 17.43 -1.88
N PRO A 46 -31.33 17.30 -0.70
CA PRO A 46 -31.04 16.30 0.30
C PRO A 46 -31.26 14.84 -0.14
N LYS A 47 -31.86 14.61 -1.31
CA LYS A 47 -31.98 13.28 -1.94
C LYS A 47 -30.93 13.02 -3.04
N ALA A 48 -30.05 13.99 -3.31
CA ALA A 48 -28.96 13.86 -4.27
C ALA A 48 -27.61 13.83 -3.56
N PHE A 49 -26.68 13.07 -4.10
CA PHE A 49 -25.33 12.89 -3.55
C PHE A 49 -24.30 13.12 -4.64
N GLU A 50 -23.19 13.72 -4.27
CA GLU A 50 -21.97 13.75 -5.08
C GLU A 50 -21.04 12.64 -4.66
N ARG A 51 -20.49 11.93 -5.64
CA ARG A 51 -19.49 10.89 -5.41
C ARG A 51 -18.10 11.42 -5.69
N TYR A 52 -17.23 11.28 -4.69
CA TYR A 52 -15.84 11.66 -4.78
C TYR A 52 -14.94 10.45 -4.84
N LYS A 53 -13.88 10.54 -5.66
CA LYS A 53 -12.77 9.62 -5.71
C LYS A 53 -11.50 10.36 -5.28
N ILE A 54 -10.86 9.90 -4.22
CA ILE A 54 -9.60 10.46 -3.74
C ILE A 54 -8.52 9.39 -3.69
N TRP A 55 -7.27 9.81 -3.73
CA TRP A 55 -6.14 8.92 -3.51
C TRP A 55 -6.17 8.34 -2.10
N ASP A 56 -5.80 7.06 -2.01
CA ASP A 56 -5.65 6.36 -0.75
C ASP A 56 -4.29 5.64 -0.72
N ALA A 57 -3.90 5.14 0.43
CA ALA A 57 -2.64 4.44 0.60
C ALA A 57 -2.83 3.18 1.45
N CYS A 58 -2.41 2.02 0.92
CA CYS A 58 -2.55 0.74 1.61
C CYS A 58 -1.74 0.65 2.93
N TYR A 59 -0.89 1.63 3.22
CA TYR A 59 -0.19 1.76 4.50
C TYR A 59 -1.01 2.47 5.58
N TYR A 60 -2.07 3.17 5.23
CA TYR A 60 -2.92 3.82 6.23
C TYR A 60 -3.49 2.78 7.20
N PRO A 61 -3.48 3.07 8.51
CA PRO A 61 -3.97 2.14 9.52
C PRO A 61 -5.41 1.66 9.28
N ALA A 62 -6.25 2.53 8.74
CA ALA A 62 -7.66 2.24 8.47
C ALA A 62 -7.95 1.69 7.07
N TYR A 63 -6.95 1.59 6.17
CA TYR A 63 -7.17 1.19 4.77
C TYR A 63 -7.90 -0.15 4.63
N ALA A 64 -7.53 -1.14 5.44
CA ALA A 64 -8.12 -2.47 5.39
C ALA A 64 -9.27 -2.67 6.39
N ARG A 65 -9.76 -1.58 7.01
CA ARG A 65 -10.84 -1.62 7.97
C ARG A 65 -12.18 -1.81 7.25
N VAL A 66 -13.00 -2.71 7.76
CA VAL A 66 -14.34 -2.97 7.24
C VAL A 66 -15.42 -2.35 8.15
N GLY A 67 -16.65 -2.26 7.65
CA GLY A 67 -17.77 -1.63 8.35
C GLY A 67 -18.04 -2.13 9.77
N GLY A 68 -17.75 -3.42 10.05
CA GLY A 68 -17.84 -3.99 11.41
C GLY A 68 -16.69 -3.63 12.36
N GLY A 69 -15.76 -2.76 11.95
CA GLY A 69 -14.60 -2.34 12.75
C GLY A 69 -13.42 -3.31 12.71
N MET A 70 -13.57 -4.46 12.09
CA MET A 70 -12.48 -5.42 11.89
C MET A 70 -11.46 -4.89 10.88
N ASN A 71 -10.18 -5.13 11.13
CA ASN A 71 -9.09 -4.72 10.25
C ASN A 71 -8.21 -5.92 9.92
N ALA A 72 -8.14 -6.27 8.64
CA ALA A 72 -7.33 -7.40 8.17
C ALA A 72 -5.82 -7.17 8.29
N ARG A 73 -5.38 -5.93 8.44
CA ARG A 73 -3.96 -5.55 8.55
C ARG A 73 -3.77 -4.47 9.63
N PRO A 74 -4.04 -4.80 10.92
CA PRO A 74 -3.93 -3.84 12.02
C PRO A 74 -2.49 -3.39 12.27
N GLU A 75 -1.52 -4.30 12.13
CA GLU A 75 -0.13 -4.03 12.40
C GLU A 75 0.59 -3.40 11.19
N PHE A 76 1.53 -2.47 11.45
CA PHE A 76 2.27 -1.79 10.39
C PHE A 76 3.03 -2.77 9.49
N TRP A 77 3.70 -3.77 10.04
CA TRP A 77 4.45 -4.75 9.24
C TRP A 77 3.57 -5.50 8.23
N GLN A 78 2.29 -5.73 8.55
CA GLN A 78 1.33 -6.36 7.65
C GLN A 78 1.00 -5.43 6.47
N ARG A 79 0.81 -4.13 6.73
CA ARG A 79 0.58 -3.12 5.69
C ARG A 79 1.83 -2.91 4.84
N PHE A 80 3.00 -2.86 5.47
CA PHE A 80 4.29 -2.76 4.79
C PHE A 80 4.52 -3.96 3.85
N ARG A 81 4.34 -5.18 4.34
CA ARG A 81 4.39 -6.42 3.54
C ARG A 81 3.41 -6.37 2.37
N ASN A 82 2.19 -5.88 2.59
CA ASN A 82 1.13 -5.85 1.58
C ASN A 82 1.56 -5.13 0.29
N ARG A 83 2.37 -4.08 0.38
CA ARG A 83 2.91 -3.40 -0.80
C ARG A 83 3.75 -4.31 -1.68
N PHE A 84 4.58 -5.14 -1.07
CA PHE A 84 5.42 -6.10 -1.81
C PHE A 84 4.56 -7.21 -2.41
N HIS A 85 3.61 -7.73 -1.65
CA HIS A 85 2.66 -8.72 -2.15
C HIS A 85 1.86 -8.19 -3.34
N CYS A 86 1.30 -6.98 -3.24
CA CYS A 86 0.56 -6.36 -4.31
C CYS A 86 1.40 -6.27 -5.59
N LYS A 87 2.62 -5.73 -5.50
CA LYS A 87 3.44 -5.42 -6.67
C LYS A 87 4.13 -6.62 -7.31
N PHE A 88 4.53 -7.59 -6.51
CA PHE A 88 5.44 -8.66 -6.94
C PHE A 88 4.85 -10.06 -6.81
N MET A 89 3.63 -10.17 -6.31
CA MET A 89 2.90 -11.44 -6.22
C MET A 89 1.51 -11.35 -6.85
N ASN A 90 0.65 -10.47 -6.35
CA ASN A 90 -0.74 -10.39 -6.84
C ASN A 90 -0.78 -9.93 -8.30
N PHE A 91 -0.12 -8.83 -8.64
CA PHE A 91 -0.06 -8.34 -10.02
C PHE A 91 0.51 -9.35 -11.01
N PRO A 92 1.65 -10.00 -10.76
CA PRO A 92 2.12 -11.08 -11.65
C PRO A 92 1.14 -12.24 -11.80
N ASN A 93 0.44 -12.61 -10.74
CA ASN A 93 -0.55 -13.69 -10.81
C ASN A 93 -1.78 -13.28 -11.64
N ASP A 94 -2.24 -12.04 -11.50
CA ASP A 94 -3.47 -11.56 -12.14
C ASP A 94 -3.22 -11.04 -13.57
N PHE A 95 -2.06 -10.44 -13.83
CA PHE A 95 -1.77 -9.70 -15.06
C PHE A 95 -0.48 -10.14 -15.79
N GLY A 96 0.31 -11.03 -15.23
CA GLY A 96 1.53 -11.55 -15.86
C GLY A 96 2.75 -10.63 -15.80
N PHE A 97 2.69 -9.49 -15.08
CA PHE A 97 3.81 -8.56 -14.92
C PHE A 97 3.87 -7.93 -13.52
N ASN A 98 5.05 -7.47 -13.10
CA ASN A 98 5.22 -6.79 -11.83
C ASN A 98 4.66 -5.36 -11.87
N ALA A 99 3.94 -4.95 -10.82
CA ALA A 99 3.47 -3.59 -10.67
C ALA A 99 4.58 -2.65 -10.16
N CYS A 100 5.74 -2.68 -10.83
CA CYS A 100 6.88 -1.83 -10.52
C CYS A 100 7.66 -1.52 -11.81
N SER A 101 7.75 -0.24 -12.15
CA SER A 101 8.51 0.24 -13.31
C SER A 101 10.01 0.46 -13.03
N GLY A 102 10.47 0.26 -11.81
CA GLY A 102 11.88 0.48 -11.43
C GLY A 102 12.31 1.95 -11.40
N CYS A 103 11.37 2.90 -11.38
CA CYS A 103 11.66 4.34 -11.53
C CYS A 103 12.42 4.99 -10.36
N GLY A 104 12.54 4.34 -9.20
CA GLY A 104 13.30 4.82 -8.04
C GLY A 104 12.64 5.93 -7.21
N ARG A 105 11.49 6.49 -7.62
CA ARG A 105 10.81 7.58 -6.90
C ARG A 105 10.53 7.26 -5.44
N CYS A 106 10.12 6.04 -5.14
CA CYS A 106 9.83 5.62 -3.77
C CYS A 106 11.05 5.67 -2.84
N PHE A 107 12.25 5.40 -3.35
CA PHE A 107 13.49 5.55 -2.59
C PHE A 107 13.89 7.02 -2.44
N SER A 108 13.75 7.81 -3.52
CA SER A 108 14.12 9.23 -3.52
C SER A 108 13.34 10.04 -2.49
N VAL A 109 12.04 9.78 -2.34
CA VAL A 109 11.18 10.52 -1.36
C VAL A 109 11.21 9.91 0.03
N CYS A 110 11.77 8.72 0.22
CA CYS A 110 11.69 8.02 1.49
C CYS A 110 12.54 8.69 2.59
N MET A 111 11.88 9.19 3.62
CA MET A 111 12.55 9.78 4.79
C MET A 111 13.34 8.74 5.57
N GLY A 112 12.84 7.51 5.67
CA GLY A 112 13.52 6.39 6.33
C GLY A 112 14.58 5.69 5.46
N LYS A 113 14.82 6.18 4.22
CA LYS A 113 15.79 5.61 3.26
C LYS A 113 15.62 4.11 2.99
N ILE A 114 14.38 3.67 2.94
CA ILE A 114 14.04 2.28 2.64
C ILE A 114 14.18 2.02 1.14
N ASP A 115 15.10 1.15 0.78
CA ASP A 115 15.32 0.73 -0.61
C ASP A 115 14.64 -0.62 -0.86
N ILE A 116 13.56 -0.61 -1.64
CA ILE A 116 12.81 -1.83 -1.97
C ILE A 116 13.66 -2.88 -2.69
N ARG A 117 14.68 -2.47 -3.44
CA ARG A 117 15.59 -3.38 -4.14
C ARG A 117 16.38 -4.24 -3.16
N LYS A 118 16.86 -3.63 -2.06
CA LYS A 118 17.58 -4.34 -1.00
C LYS A 118 16.68 -5.32 -0.25
N ILE A 119 15.40 -5.00 -0.11
CA ILE A 119 14.42 -5.90 0.51
C ILE A 119 14.10 -7.06 -0.43
N LEU A 120 13.85 -6.77 -1.72
CA LEU A 120 13.58 -7.79 -2.73
C LEU A 120 14.75 -8.76 -2.91
N ALA A 121 16.00 -8.28 -2.82
CA ALA A 121 17.18 -9.13 -2.90
C ALA A 121 17.32 -10.13 -1.72
N LYS A 122 16.57 -9.93 -0.64
CA LYS A 122 16.54 -10.80 0.54
C LYS A 122 15.35 -11.75 0.58
N ILE A 123 14.40 -11.57 -0.32
CA ILE A 123 13.23 -12.43 -0.48
C ILE A 123 13.53 -13.56 -1.46
#